data_d97f45cd9b491df3fe4174558f0bb34b
#
_entry.id   d97f45cd9b491df3fe4174558f0bb34b
#
_cell.length_a   1.000
_cell.length_b   1.000
_cell.length_c   1.000
_cell.angle_alpha   90.00
_cell.angle_beta   90.00
_cell.angle_gamma   90.00
#
_symmetry.space_group_name_H-M   'P 1'
#
loop_
_entity.id
_entity.type
_entity.pdbx_description
1 polymer ?
#
loop_
_entity_poly.entity_id
_entity_poly.type
_entity_poly.pdbx_seq_one_letter_code
_entity_poly.pdbx_strand_id
1 'polypeptide(L)'
;MSTDPPQNTPQRQSYSTGTPWEKAVCYSRAVRVGSQVFVSGTTASDEQGQTVAAGDAYQQAVYALKKIEFALSQVGARLCDVVRTRLFVTDISRWDEVGRAHAEFFEGINPAATMVEVSRLVNPDHLVEIEVDAVVGNW
;
A
#
# COMPACT_ATOMS: atom_id res chain seq x y z
N MET A 1 -24.17 -22.43 -25.52
CA MET A 1 -24.22 -21.23 -24.66
C MET A 1 -22.80 -20.91 -24.20
N SER A 2 -22.36 -19.69 -24.42
CA SER A 2 -21.06 -19.23 -23.89
C SER A 2 -21.16 -19.06 -22.39
N THR A 3 -20.19 -19.57 -21.67
CA THR A 3 -20.04 -19.36 -20.21
C THR A 3 -19.17 -18.14 -19.91
N ASP A 4 -18.73 -17.43 -20.95
CA ASP A 4 -17.89 -16.24 -20.77
C ASP A 4 -18.72 -15.09 -20.22
N PRO A 5 -18.17 -14.32 -19.29
CA PRO A 5 -18.86 -13.13 -18.78
C PRO A 5 -19.03 -12.10 -19.90
N PRO A 6 -20.03 -11.21 -19.80
CA PRO A 6 -20.19 -10.12 -20.76
C PRO A 6 -18.88 -9.35 -20.95
N GLN A 7 -18.59 -8.88 -22.18
CA GLN A 7 -17.33 -8.22 -22.54
C GLN A 7 -17.00 -7.00 -21.67
N ASN A 8 -18.00 -6.39 -21.02
CA ASN A 8 -17.82 -5.22 -20.15
C ASN A 8 -17.80 -5.57 -18.65
N THR A 9 -17.73 -6.85 -18.29
CA THR A 9 -17.66 -7.25 -16.88
C THR A 9 -16.25 -7.01 -16.36
N PRO A 10 -16.06 -6.23 -15.26
CA PRO A 10 -14.74 -6.05 -14.68
C PRO A 10 -14.11 -7.37 -14.25
N GLN A 11 -12.84 -7.55 -14.55
CA GLN A 11 -12.04 -8.69 -14.12
C GLN A 11 -11.45 -8.42 -12.75
N ARG A 12 -11.39 -9.45 -11.90
CA ARG A 12 -10.69 -9.38 -10.62
C ARG A 12 -9.31 -10.03 -10.73
N GLN A 13 -8.28 -9.29 -10.39
CA GLN A 13 -6.90 -9.75 -10.35
C GLN A 13 -6.35 -9.48 -8.95
N SER A 14 -5.58 -10.41 -8.41
CA SER A 14 -4.94 -10.23 -7.11
C SER A 14 -3.46 -10.54 -7.20
N TYR A 15 -2.68 -9.92 -6.30
CA TYR A 15 -1.27 -10.16 -6.12
C TYR A 15 -1.01 -10.53 -4.67
N SER A 16 -0.24 -11.60 -4.46
CA SER A 16 0.14 -12.09 -3.14
C SER A 16 1.63 -12.41 -3.12
N THR A 17 2.29 -12.10 -2.01
CA THR A 17 3.70 -12.46 -1.80
C THR A 17 3.85 -13.88 -1.24
N GLY A 18 2.74 -14.51 -0.86
CA GLY A 18 2.75 -15.86 -0.30
C GLY A 18 3.18 -15.93 1.16
N THR A 19 3.16 -14.79 1.87
CA THR A 19 3.49 -14.78 3.30
C THR A 19 2.50 -15.60 4.11
N PRO A 20 2.93 -16.16 5.28
CA PRO A 20 2.00 -16.89 6.16
C PRO A 20 0.81 -16.04 6.62
N TRP A 21 1.01 -14.73 6.80
CA TRP A 21 -0.05 -13.80 7.21
C TRP A 21 -1.18 -13.72 6.17
N GLU A 22 -0.83 -13.60 4.90
CA GLU A 22 -1.81 -13.53 3.81
C GLU A 22 -2.66 -14.78 3.76
N LYS A 23 -2.06 -15.94 3.96
CA LYS A 23 -2.78 -17.21 3.98
C LYS A 23 -3.65 -17.37 5.24
N ALA A 24 -3.10 -17.05 6.41
CA ALA A 24 -3.78 -17.24 7.69
C ALA A 24 -5.00 -16.32 7.83
N VAL A 25 -4.91 -15.09 7.34
CA VAL A 25 -5.97 -14.08 7.45
C VAL A 25 -6.83 -14.02 6.19
N CYS A 26 -6.37 -14.63 5.09
CA CYS A 26 -7.07 -14.69 3.81
C CYS A 26 -7.17 -13.31 3.13
N TYR A 27 -6.02 -12.67 2.88
CA TYR A 27 -5.98 -11.41 2.14
C TYR A 27 -4.85 -11.40 1.11
N SER A 28 -4.95 -10.48 0.16
CA SER A 28 -3.96 -10.25 -0.89
C SER A 28 -3.18 -8.96 -0.61
N ARG A 29 -1.99 -8.81 -1.17
CA ARG A 29 -1.23 -7.56 -1.10
C ARG A 29 -1.87 -6.46 -1.94
N ALA A 30 -2.43 -6.82 -3.09
CA ALA A 30 -3.16 -5.90 -3.96
C ALA A 30 -4.29 -6.62 -4.66
N VAL A 31 -5.38 -5.90 -4.90
CA VAL A 31 -6.53 -6.38 -5.65
C VAL A 31 -6.88 -5.34 -6.70
N ARG A 32 -7.07 -5.78 -7.94
CA ARG A 32 -7.54 -4.91 -9.03
C ARG A 32 -8.89 -5.40 -9.53
N VAL A 33 -9.84 -4.46 -9.68
CA VAL A 33 -11.15 -4.71 -10.29
C VAL A 33 -11.38 -3.64 -11.35
N GLY A 34 -11.34 -4.03 -12.63
CA GLY A 34 -11.42 -3.05 -13.71
C GLY A 34 -10.25 -2.08 -13.65
N SER A 35 -10.51 -0.78 -13.53
CA SER A 35 -9.49 0.25 -13.37
C SER A 35 -9.14 0.56 -11.91
N GLN A 36 -9.86 -0.01 -10.94
CA GLN A 36 -9.66 0.29 -9.52
C GLN A 36 -8.67 -0.71 -8.90
N VAL A 37 -7.74 -0.19 -8.12
CA VAL A 37 -6.72 -0.98 -7.43
C VAL A 37 -6.71 -0.64 -5.95
N PHE A 38 -6.61 -1.66 -5.12
CA PHE A 38 -6.57 -1.53 -3.67
C PHE A 38 -5.33 -2.24 -3.15
N VAL A 39 -4.45 -1.51 -2.47
CA VAL A 39 -3.26 -2.09 -1.86
C VAL A 39 -3.47 -2.16 -0.36
N SER A 40 -3.30 -3.35 0.19
CA SER A 40 -3.43 -3.62 1.62
C SER A 40 -2.45 -2.79 2.45
N GLY A 41 -2.76 -2.60 3.73
CA GLY A 41 -1.85 -2.00 4.69
C GLY A 41 -0.47 -2.62 4.59
N THR A 42 0.55 -1.77 4.45
CA THR A 42 1.92 -2.17 4.15
C THR A 42 2.86 -1.53 5.16
N THR A 43 3.75 -2.33 5.72
CA THR A 43 4.69 -1.93 6.77
C THR A 43 6.12 -2.21 6.34
N ALA A 44 7.08 -1.73 7.12
CA ALA A 44 8.51 -1.91 6.85
C ALA A 44 8.99 -3.27 7.35
N SER A 45 8.46 -4.34 6.76
CA SER A 45 8.95 -5.70 6.99
C SER A 45 9.53 -6.27 5.70
N ASP A 46 10.65 -6.98 5.83
CA ASP A 46 11.31 -7.63 4.70
C ASP A 46 10.67 -8.99 4.37
N GLU A 47 11.25 -9.71 3.41
CA GLU A 47 10.74 -11.00 2.94
C GLU A 47 10.76 -12.08 4.04
N GLN A 48 11.61 -11.92 5.06
CA GLN A 48 11.69 -12.82 6.20
C GLN A 48 10.80 -12.37 7.37
N GLY A 49 10.02 -11.29 7.18
CA GLY A 49 9.15 -10.74 8.21
C GLY A 49 9.88 -9.92 9.27
N GLN A 50 11.15 -9.58 9.03
CA GLN A 50 11.94 -8.76 9.96
C GLN A 50 11.66 -7.28 9.73
N THR A 51 11.60 -6.51 10.81
CA THR A 51 11.42 -5.06 10.72
C THR A 51 12.67 -4.42 10.12
N VAL A 52 12.46 -3.56 9.12
CA VAL A 52 13.51 -2.78 8.49
C VAL A 52 13.51 -1.39 9.14
N ALA A 53 14.70 -0.82 9.37
CA ALA A 53 14.88 0.53 9.89
C ALA A 53 14.14 0.76 11.22
N ALA A 54 14.33 -0.13 12.19
CA ALA A 54 13.72 0.00 13.51
C ALA A 54 14.04 1.37 14.12
N GLY A 55 13.02 2.06 14.64
CA GLY A 55 13.16 3.39 15.24
C GLY A 55 13.21 4.55 14.25
N ASP A 56 13.26 4.31 12.95
CA ASP A 56 13.35 5.34 11.91
C ASP A 56 12.04 5.42 11.10
N ALA A 57 11.18 6.36 11.47
CA ALA A 57 9.86 6.49 10.84
C ALA A 57 9.96 6.87 9.36
N TYR A 58 10.94 7.73 8.99
CA TYR A 58 11.15 8.12 7.60
C TYR A 58 11.54 6.92 6.75
N GLN A 59 12.55 6.16 7.15
CA GLN A 59 13.02 5.00 6.39
C GLN A 59 11.97 3.88 6.35
N GLN A 60 11.20 3.69 7.42
CA GLN A 60 10.09 2.75 7.40
C GLN A 60 9.02 3.16 6.38
N ALA A 61 8.68 4.44 6.33
CA ALA A 61 7.72 4.93 5.34
C ALA A 61 8.24 4.76 3.90
N VAL A 62 9.52 5.07 3.66
CA VAL A 62 10.14 4.85 2.35
C VAL A 62 10.06 3.38 1.95
N TYR A 63 10.41 2.48 2.85
CA TYR A 63 10.39 1.04 2.57
C TYR A 63 8.97 0.55 2.26
N ALA A 64 8.00 0.97 3.06
CA ALA A 64 6.59 0.62 2.83
C ALA A 64 6.10 1.14 1.48
N LEU A 65 6.44 2.38 1.11
CA LEU A 65 6.04 2.96 -0.18
C LEU A 65 6.69 2.26 -1.37
N LYS A 66 7.94 1.82 -1.24
CA LYS A 66 8.58 0.99 -2.29
C LYS A 66 7.85 -0.34 -2.47
N LYS A 67 7.42 -0.98 -1.40
CA LYS A 67 6.61 -2.21 -1.46
C LYS A 67 5.27 -1.96 -2.13
N ILE A 68 4.64 -0.82 -1.83
CA ILE A 68 3.38 -0.41 -2.47
C ILE A 68 3.56 -0.20 -3.96
N GLU A 69 4.62 0.51 -4.37
CA GLU A 69 4.93 0.72 -5.78
C GLU A 69 5.10 -0.61 -6.52
N PHE A 70 5.82 -1.55 -5.90
CA PHE A 70 6.01 -2.88 -6.46
C PHE A 70 4.67 -3.64 -6.57
N ALA A 71 3.83 -3.61 -5.52
CA ALA A 71 2.53 -4.27 -5.55
C ALA A 71 1.62 -3.69 -6.63
N LEU A 72 1.61 -2.37 -6.79
CA LEU A 72 0.89 -1.71 -7.88
C LEU A 72 1.35 -2.22 -9.24
N SER A 73 2.66 -2.33 -9.46
CA SER A 73 3.23 -2.82 -10.74
C SER A 73 2.78 -4.25 -11.06
N GLN A 74 2.56 -5.07 -10.05
CA GLN A 74 2.14 -6.46 -10.24
C GLN A 74 0.71 -6.59 -10.77
N VAL A 75 -0.08 -5.54 -10.63
CA VAL A 75 -1.46 -5.50 -11.15
C VAL A 75 -1.63 -4.44 -12.25
N GLY A 76 -0.53 -3.97 -12.83
CA GLY A 76 -0.54 -3.06 -13.97
C GLY A 76 -0.83 -1.61 -13.63
N ALA A 77 -0.55 -1.19 -12.40
CA ALA A 77 -0.74 0.19 -11.95
C ALA A 77 0.61 0.85 -11.63
N ARG A 78 0.60 2.16 -11.49
CA ARG A 78 1.78 2.99 -11.21
C ARG A 78 1.48 3.96 -10.08
N LEU A 79 2.50 4.58 -9.52
CA LEU A 79 2.32 5.60 -8.48
C LEU A 79 1.41 6.75 -8.95
N CYS A 80 1.50 7.15 -10.23
CA CYS A 80 0.65 8.22 -10.76
C CYS A 80 -0.84 7.86 -10.82
N ASP A 81 -1.18 6.59 -10.66
CA ASP A 81 -2.56 6.12 -10.59
C ASP A 81 -3.15 6.22 -9.19
N VAL A 82 -2.32 6.47 -8.17
CA VAL A 82 -2.78 6.54 -6.77
C VAL A 82 -3.64 7.78 -6.58
N VAL A 83 -4.85 7.58 -6.05
CA VAL A 83 -5.81 8.65 -5.79
C VAL A 83 -6.03 8.90 -4.30
N ARG A 84 -5.67 7.94 -3.45
CA ARG A 84 -5.82 8.07 -2.00
C ARG A 84 -4.73 7.31 -1.27
N THR A 85 -4.19 7.94 -0.23
CA THR A 85 -3.30 7.29 0.74
C THR A 85 -3.87 7.45 2.14
N ARG A 86 -3.72 6.40 2.97
CA ARG A 86 -4.00 6.45 4.40
C ARG A 86 -2.76 5.98 5.14
N LEU A 87 -2.29 6.85 6.05
CA LEU A 87 -1.08 6.62 6.81
C LEU A 87 -1.44 6.50 8.29
N PHE A 88 -1.15 5.34 8.85
CA PHE A 88 -1.39 5.04 10.25
C PHE A 88 -0.06 5.07 10.98
N VAL A 89 0.10 5.96 11.95
CA VAL A 89 1.35 6.14 12.67
C VAL A 89 1.15 5.87 14.16
N THR A 90 2.18 5.36 14.83
CA THR A 90 2.12 5.10 16.27
C THR A 90 2.50 6.31 17.11
N ASP A 91 3.13 7.32 16.49
CA ASP A 91 3.53 8.58 17.13
C ASP A 91 3.32 9.73 16.13
N ILE A 92 2.21 10.46 16.30
CA ILE A 92 1.85 11.56 15.39
C ILE A 92 2.81 12.74 15.49
N SER A 93 3.60 12.86 16.57
CA SER A 93 4.62 13.92 16.65
C SER A 93 5.71 13.77 15.60
N ARG A 94 5.84 12.58 15.00
CA ARG A 94 6.80 12.29 13.92
C ARG A 94 6.16 12.37 12.53
N TRP A 95 5.04 13.08 12.40
CA TRP A 95 4.30 13.19 11.13
C TRP A 95 5.16 13.77 10.00
N ASP A 96 6.10 14.68 10.32
CA ASP A 96 6.97 15.31 9.32
C ASP A 96 7.95 14.31 8.69
N GLU A 97 8.44 13.33 9.42
CA GLU A 97 9.32 12.28 8.91
C GLU A 97 8.57 11.41 7.89
N VAL A 98 7.36 10.98 8.25
CA VAL A 98 6.50 10.18 7.38
C VAL A 98 6.01 11.01 6.20
N GLY A 99 5.64 12.26 6.45
CA GLY A 99 5.18 13.20 5.43
C GLY A 99 6.25 13.50 4.39
N ARG A 100 7.52 13.59 4.80
CA ARG A 100 8.64 13.79 3.88
C ARG A 100 8.78 12.60 2.93
N ALA A 101 8.70 11.38 3.43
CA ALA A 101 8.73 10.19 2.59
C ALA A 101 7.56 10.19 1.59
N HIS A 102 6.37 10.49 2.06
CA HIS A 102 5.18 10.58 1.22
C HIS A 102 5.37 11.62 0.11
N ALA A 103 5.89 12.79 0.45
CA ALA A 103 6.15 13.85 -0.53
C ALA A 103 7.13 13.41 -1.62
N GLU A 104 8.17 12.68 -1.27
CA GLU A 104 9.17 12.20 -2.22
C GLU A 104 8.56 11.24 -3.25
N PHE A 105 7.60 10.41 -2.86
CA PHE A 105 6.95 9.46 -3.76
C PHE A 105 5.82 10.10 -4.57
N PHE A 106 5.12 11.07 -4.02
CA PHE A 106 3.89 11.58 -4.59
C PHE A 106 3.95 13.03 -5.07
N GLU A 107 5.15 13.61 -5.15
CA GLU A 107 5.33 14.95 -5.71
C GLU A 107 4.80 14.98 -7.15
N GLY A 108 3.93 15.95 -7.44
CA GLY A 108 3.28 16.09 -8.75
C GLY A 108 2.09 15.16 -8.96
N ILE A 109 1.85 14.18 -8.08
CA ILE A 109 0.69 13.28 -8.14
C ILE A 109 -0.40 13.79 -7.20
N ASN A 110 -0.02 14.15 -5.98
CA ASN A 110 -0.89 14.77 -4.99
C ASN A 110 -2.20 14.01 -4.73
N PRO A 111 -2.14 12.74 -4.31
CA PRO A 111 -3.34 12.00 -3.96
C PRO A 111 -4.05 12.61 -2.75
N ALA A 112 -5.35 12.34 -2.60
CA ALA A 112 -6.02 12.61 -1.34
C ALA A 112 -5.34 11.79 -0.23
N ALA A 113 -5.06 12.41 0.92
CA ALA A 113 -4.29 11.75 1.97
C ALA A 113 -4.86 12.03 3.35
N THR A 114 -4.73 11.04 4.23
CA THR A 114 -5.09 11.17 5.65
C THR A 114 -4.01 10.47 6.48
N MET A 115 -3.53 11.15 7.53
CA MET A 115 -2.60 10.56 8.49
C MET A 115 -3.24 10.63 9.88
N VAL A 116 -3.25 9.51 10.59
CA VAL A 116 -3.82 9.43 11.93
C VAL A 116 -2.91 8.62 12.85
N GLU A 117 -2.91 8.97 14.13
CA GLU A 117 -2.26 8.17 15.14
C GLU A 117 -3.16 6.98 15.52
N VAL A 118 -2.55 5.82 15.65
CA VAL A 118 -3.21 4.60 16.14
C VAL A 118 -2.51 4.12 17.39
N SER A 119 -3.23 3.40 18.25
CA SER A 119 -2.68 2.89 19.52
C SER A 119 -1.49 1.97 19.29
N ARG A 120 -1.53 1.12 18.29
CA ARG A 120 -0.45 0.19 17.90
C ARG A 120 -0.74 -0.47 16.56
N LEU A 121 0.33 -0.99 15.97
CA LEU A 121 0.27 -1.86 14.81
C LEU A 121 0.51 -3.30 15.26
N VAL A 122 0.33 -4.26 14.35
CA VAL A 122 0.47 -5.70 14.68
C VAL A 122 1.83 -6.01 15.24
N ASN A 123 2.90 -5.46 14.63
CA ASN A 123 4.26 -5.60 15.14
C ASN A 123 4.63 -4.31 15.90
N PRO A 124 5.07 -4.40 17.17
CA PRO A 124 5.38 -3.22 17.96
C PRO A 124 6.56 -2.40 17.45
N ASP A 125 7.40 -2.96 16.58
CA ASP A 125 8.53 -2.24 15.96
C ASP A 125 8.12 -1.44 14.73
N HIS A 126 6.91 -1.61 14.23
CA HIS A 126 6.39 -0.82 13.11
C HIS A 126 5.88 0.53 13.60
N LEU A 127 6.40 1.60 12.99
CA LEU A 127 6.03 2.97 13.32
C LEU A 127 4.97 3.54 12.38
N VAL A 128 4.81 2.93 11.21
CA VAL A 128 3.88 3.39 10.17
C VAL A 128 3.35 2.20 9.36
N GLU A 129 2.07 2.31 9.01
CA GLU A 129 1.43 1.42 8.04
C GLU A 129 0.70 2.28 7.02
N ILE A 130 0.84 1.94 5.74
CA ILE A 130 0.29 2.74 4.63
C ILE A 130 -0.54 1.84 3.74
N GLU A 131 -1.73 2.31 3.37
CA GLU A 131 -2.56 1.68 2.34
C GLU A 131 -2.88 2.71 1.25
N VAL A 132 -3.11 2.24 0.03
CA VAL A 132 -3.45 3.13 -1.09
C VAL A 132 -4.59 2.57 -1.91
N ASP A 133 -5.36 3.49 -2.50
CA ASP A 133 -6.32 3.21 -3.55
C ASP A 133 -5.83 3.89 -4.82
N ALA A 134 -5.96 3.20 -5.96
CA ALA A 134 -5.52 3.72 -7.24
C ALA A 134 -6.60 3.50 -8.31
N VAL A 135 -6.57 4.35 -9.33
CA VAL A 135 -7.43 4.23 -10.51
C VAL A 135 -6.52 4.33 -11.73
N VAL A 136 -6.43 3.25 -12.50
CA VAL A 136 -5.56 3.19 -13.68
C VAL A 136 -6.15 4.03 -14.80
N GLY A 137 -5.34 4.92 -15.36
CA GLY A 137 -5.78 5.81 -16.42
C GLY A 137 -4.60 6.46 -17.16
N ASN A 138 -4.93 7.45 -17.98
CA ASN A 138 -3.96 8.20 -18.77
C ASN A 138 -3.76 9.60 -18.15
N TRP A 139 -3.08 9.64 -17.05
CA TRP A 139 -2.74 10.90 -16.36
C TRP A 139 -1.26 11.22 -16.41
#